data_66feca590a8694a2b5efd9cc8d735485
#
_entry.id   66feca590a8694a2b5efd9cc8d735485
#
_cell.length_a   1.000
_cell.length_b   1.000
_cell.length_c   1.000
_cell.angle_alpha   90.00
_cell.angle_beta   90.00
_cell.angle_gamma   90.00
#
_symmetry.space_group_name_H-M   'P 1'
#
loop_
_entity.id
_entity.type
_entity.pdbx_description
1 polymer ?
#
loop_
_entity_poly.entity_id
_entity_poly.type
_entity_poly.pdbx_seq_one_letter_code
_entity_poly.pdbx_strand_id
1 'polypeptide(L)'
;MTVPIQVERDSATLEEPAHIPCVDPATRESLGEVRVDTPADVDAAIARARVAQRQWRKSSFEERREVLRQLMAYTVDRKDEICATIQRDSGKTRENALMGEIWTTCEKFRWMIKNGEKHLRPEPVSSGLLVHKKARLEYHPLGVVAAITPWNYPYQNLVNPIIPALMAGNAIVIKPSEWVAWSSERFIDALRGVVS
;
A
#
# COMPACT_ATOMS: atom_id res chain seq x y z
N MET A 1 -17.27 -23.27 -4.79
CA MET A 1 -16.48 -23.92 -5.85
C MET A 1 -15.37 -22.95 -6.23
N THR A 2 -14.16 -23.21 -5.76
CA THR A 2 -12.96 -22.41 -6.11
C THR A 2 -12.35 -23.06 -7.36
N VAL A 3 -12.36 -22.35 -8.47
CA VAL A 3 -11.67 -22.79 -9.69
C VAL A 3 -10.19 -22.49 -9.50
N PRO A 4 -9.28 -23.47 -9.51
CA PRO A 4 -7.86 -23.21 -9.45
C PRO A 4 -7.41 -22.60 -10.78
N ILE A 5 -6.92 -21.36 -10.72
CA ILE A 5 -6.22 -20.75 -11.85
C ILE A 5 -4.85 -21.42 -11.93
N GLN A 6 -4.65 -22.32 -12.89
CA GLN A 6 -3.33 -22.80 -13.24
C GLN A 6 -2.64 -21.74 -14.10
N VAL A 7 -1.60 -21.13 -13.55
CA VAL A 7 -0.67 -20.28 -14.29
C VAL A 7 0.44 -21.20 -14.79
N GLU A 8 0.47 -21.50 -16.08
CA GLU A 8 1.61 -22.13 -16.72
C GLU A 8 2.81 -21.18 -16.60
N ARG A 9 3.84 -21.64 -15.93
CA ARG A 9 5.12 -20.93 -15.83
C ARG A 9 5.99 -21.43 -16.97
N ASP A 10 6.08 -20.65 -18.04
CA ASP A 10 7.13 -20.84 -19.04
C ASP A 10 8.50 -20.70 -18.36
N SER A 11 9.41 -21.62 -18.65
CA SER A 11 10.80 -21.60 -18.20
C SER A 11 11.56 -20.51 -18.97
N ALA A 12 11.37 -19.25 -18.55
CA ALA A 12 12.09 -18.12 -19.13
C ALA A 12 13.58 -18.22 -18.77
N THR A 13 14.41 -18.20 -19.79
CA THR A 13 15.84 -17.89 -19.75
C THR A 13 16.07 -16.66 -18.84
N LEU A 14 17.15 -16.68 -18.06
CA LEU A 14 17.57 -15.55 -17.21
C LEU A 14 18.00 -14.37 -18.11
N GLU A 15 17.01 -13.66 -18.65
CA GLU A 15 17.27 -12.37 -19.29
C GLU A 15 17.61 -11.34 -18.21
N GLU A 16 18.54 -10.43 -18.51
CA GLU A 16 18.83 -9.29 -17.64
C GLU A 16 17.52 -8.56 -17.33
N PRO A 17 17.34 -8.11 -16.07
CA PRO A 17 16.09 -7.45 -15.69
C PRO A 17 15.85 -6.22 -16.58
N ALA A 18 14.69 -6.16 -17.21
CA ALA A 18 14.29 -5.03 -18.02
C ALA A 18 14.26 -3.75 -17.16
N HIS A 19 14.54 -2.61 -17.77
CA HIS A 19 14.47 -1.29 -17.10
C HIS A 19 13.39 -0.44 -17.76
N ILE A 20 12.71 0.36 -16.95
CA ILE A 20 11.72 1.34 -17.40
C ILE A 20 12.41 2.70 -17.44
N PRO A 21 12.63 3.30 -18.63
CA PRO A 21 13.12 4.66 -18.72
C PRO A 21 12.05 5.64 -18.21
N CYS A 22 12.43 6.49 -17.28
CA CYS A 22 11.54 7.46 -16.67
C CYS A 22 11.88 8.87 -17.20
N VAL A 23 10.85 9.61 -17.57
CA VAL A 23 10.98 10.93 -18.20
C VAL A 23 9.98 11.90 -17.59
N ASP A 24 10.43 13.09 -17.24
CA ASP A 24 9.54 14.19 -16.87
C ASP A 24 8.65 14.55 -18.07
N PRO A 25 7.33 14.42 -17.98
CA PRO A 25 6.44 14.63 -19.11
C PRO A 25 6.35 16.10 -19.57
N ALA A 26 6.68 17.04 -18.70
CA ALA A 26 6.62 18.47 -18.99
C ALA A 26 7.90 18.99 -19.67
N THR A 27 9.08 18.58 -19.16
CA THR A 27 10.37 19.07 -19.65
C THR A 27 11.04 18.12 -20.64
N ARG A 28 10.64 16.84 -20.65
CA ARG A 28 11.25 15.74 -21.41
C ARG A 28 12.65 15.38 -20.91
N GLU A 29 13.04 15.84 -19.74
CA GLU A 29 14.29 15.46 -19.08
C GLU A 29 14.22 14.03 -18.58
N SER A 30 15.33 13.30 -18.69
CA SER A 30 15.46 11.97 -18.12
C SER A 30 15.45 12.05 -16.58
N LEU A 31 14.65 11.21 -15.96
CA LEU A 31 14.63 10.99 -14.50
C LEU A 31 15.47 9.77 -14.09
N GLY A 32 16.07 9.10 -15.07
CA GLY A 32 16.78 7.83 -14.89
C GLY A 32 15.92 6.63 -15.28
N GLU A 33 16.27 5.48 -14.73
CA GLU A 33 15.63 4.21 -15.04
C GLU A 33 15.25 3.49 -13.75
N VAL A 34 14.16 2.73 -13.79
CA VAL A 34 13.73 1.86 -12.69
C VAL A 34 13.77 0.41 -13.16
N ARG A 35 14.41 -0.44 -12.36
CA ARG A 35 14.50 -1.88 -12.64
C ARG A 35 13.12 -2.53 -12.55
N VAL A 36 12.80 -3.40 -13.49
CA VAL A 36 11.60 -4.23 -13.45
C VAL A 36 11.86 -5.46 -12.58
N ASP A 37 10.99 -5.69 -11.59
CA ASP A 37 11.06 -6.89 -10.76
C ASP A 37 10.76 -8.15 -11.57
N THR A 38 11.58 -9.16 -11.38
CA THR A 38 11.36 -10.50 -11.95
C THR A 38 10.30 -11.27 -11.14
N PRO A 39 9.73 -12.35 -11.68
CA PRO A 39 8.85 -13.24 -10.90
C PRO A 39 9.50 -13.72 -9.59
N ALA A 40 10.81 -13.98 -9.58
CA ALA A 40 11.55 -14.37 -8.39
C ALA A 40 11.60 -13.25 -7.34
N ASP A 41 11.76 -11.99 -7.76
CA ASP A 41 11.71 -10.82 -6.85
C ASP A 41 10.33 -10.68 -6.20
N VAL A 42 9.27 -10.90 -6.98
CA VAL A 42 7.89 -10.88 -6.48
C VAL A 42 7.65 -12.01 -5.47
N ASP A 43 8.08 -13.24 -5.78
CA ASP A 43 7.98 -14.37 -4.84
C ASP A 43 8.76 -14.08 -3.54
N ALA A 44 9.95 -13.51 -3.64
CA ALA A 44 10.74 -13.10 -2.49
C ALA A 44 10.06 -11.98 -1.66
N ALA A 45 9.43 -10.99 -2.32
CA ALA A 45 8.66 -9.95 -1.65
C ALA A 45 7.46 -10.52 -0.89
N ILE A 46 6.72 -11.45 -1.50
CA ILE A 46 5.60 -12.15 -0.86
C ILE A 46 6.07 -12.98 0.34
N ALA A 47 7.21 -13.68 0.20
CA ALA A 47 7.79 -14.45 1.30
C ALA A 47 8.15 -13.56 2.50
N ARG A 48 8.82 -12.42 2.28
CA ARG A 48 9.12 -11.42 3.33
C ARG A 48 7.84 -10.88 3.96
N ALA A 49 6.83 -10.54 3.15
CA ALA A 49 5.55 -10.04 3.63
C ALA A 49 4.82 -11.06 4.53
N ARG A 50 4.88 -12.36 4.19
CA ARG A 50 4.32 -13.43 5.03
C ARG A 50 5.01 -13.54 6.40
N VAL A 51 6.32 -13.37 6.45
CA VAL A 51 7.07 -13.36 7.71
C VAL A 51 6.67 -12.18 8.56
N ALA A 52 6.70 -10.97 8.01
CA ALA A 52 6.32 -9.74 8.71
C ALA A 52 4.86 -9.80 9.21
N GLN A 53 3.95 -10.30 8.40
CA GLN A 53 2.53 -10.42 8.75
C GLN A 53 2.28 -11.32 9.97
N ARG A 54 3.05 -12.39 10.15
CA ARG A 54 2.90 -13.28 11.33
C ARG A 54 3.13 -12.54 12.65
N GLN A 55 3.96 -11.50 12.65
CA GLN A 55 4.17 -10.62 13.81
C GLN A 55 3.10 -9.53 13.84
N TRP A 56 2.89 -8.85 12.71
CA TRP A 56 1.97 -7.73 12.63
C TRP A 56 0.52 -8.09 12.98
N ARG A 57 0.04 -9.28 12.62
CA ARG A 57 -1.31 -9.74 13.01
C ARG A 57 -1.57 -9.78 14.50
N LYS A 58 -0.51 -9.86 15.32
CA LYS A 58 -0.59 -9.92 16.79
C LYS A 58 -0.58 -8.54 17.42
N SER A 59 -0.29 -7.49 16.66
CA SER A 59 -0.25 -6.12 17.16
C SER A 59 -1.62 -5.66 17.63
N SER A 60 -1.62 -4.82 18.64
CA SER A 60 -2.81 -4.14 19.14
C SER A 60 -3.29 -3.07 18.14
N PHE A 61 -4.54 -2.66 18.25
CA PHE A 61 -5.03 -1.53 17.45
C PHE A 61 -4.29 -0.23 17.75
N GLU A 62 -3.76 -0.07 18.97
CA GLU A 62 -2.98 1.12 19.30
C GLU A 62 -1.63 1.15 18.58
N GLU A 63 -0.91 0.03 18.53
CA GLU A 63 0.32 -0.08 17.74
C GLU A 63 0.06 0.19 16.25
N ARG A 64 -1.04 -0.32 15.71
CA ARG A 64 -1.43 -0.07 14.31
C ARG A 64 -1.76 1.40 14.06
N ARG A 65 -2.46 2.06 14.99
CA ARG A 65 -2.72 3.50 14.93
C ARG A 65 -1.44 4.31 15.00
N GLU A 66 -0.49 3.89 15.83
CA GLU A 66 0.78 4.62 15.96
C GLU A 66 1.57 4.60 14.65
N VAL A 67 1.68 3.45 13.97
CA VAL A 67 2.29 3.37 12.64
C VAL A 67 1.56 4.27 11.63
N LEU A 68 0.23 4.29 11.64
CA LEU A 68 -0.53 5.18 10.76
C LEU A 68 -0.33 6.67 11.08
N ARG A 69 -0.13 7.05 12.36
CA ARG A 69 0.22 8.42 12.75
C ARG A 69 1.60 8.82 12.23
N GLN A 70 2.58 7.94 12.34
CA GLN A 70 3.93 8.18 11.84
C GLN A 70 3.93 8.37 10.32
N LEU A 71 3.23 7.52 9.58
CA LEU A 71 3.07 7.66 8.13
C LEU A 71 2.33 8.95 7.75
N MET A 72 1.30 9.34 8.51
CA MET A 72 0.59 10.59 8.31
C MET A 72 1.50 11.81 8.61
N ALA A 73 2.24 11.78 9.72
CA ALA A 73 3.19 12.83 10.07
C ALA A 73 4.24 13.00 8.98
N TYR A 74 4.85 11.91 8.52
CA TYR A 74 5.76 11.93 7.38
C TYR A 74 5.13 12.60 6.14
N THR A 75 3.89 12.22 5.81
CA THR A 75 3.17 12.80 4.65
C THR A 75 3.01 14.32 4.78
N VAL A 76 2.69 14.82 5.97
CA VAL A 76 2.53 16.25 6.25
C VAL A 76 3.87 16.98 6.24
N ASP A 77 4.87 16.43 6.91
CA ASP A 77 6.18 17.06 7.07
C ASP A 77 6.94 17.13 5.75
N ARG A 78 6.78 16.12 4.88
CA ARG A 78 7.44 16.03 3.57
C ARG A 78 6.55 16.40 2.39
N LYS A 79 5.40 17.03 2.62
CA LYS A 79 4.41 17.36 1.58
C LYS A 79 5.01 18.09 0.37
N ASP A 80 5.93 19.03 0.59
CA ASP A 80 6.52 19.80 -0.49
C ASP A 80 7.47 18.96 -1.35
N GLU A 81 8.24 18.10 -0.75
CA GLU A 81 9.11 17.12 -1.42
C GLU A 81 8.29 16.09 -2.21
N ILE A 82 7.23 15.55 -1.58
CA ILE A 82 6.30 14.62 -2.23
C ILE A 82 5.62 15.29 -3.42
N CYS A 83 5.13 16.52 -3.26
CA CYS A 83 4.53 17.28 -4.37
C CYS A 83 5.52 17.52 -5.50
N ALA A 84 6.76 17.90 -5.22
CA ALA A 84 7.80 18.10 -6.23
C ALA A 84 8.10 16.79 -6.99
N THR A 85 8.14 15.67 -6.30
CA THR A 85 8.32 14.35 -6.90
C THR A 85 7.14 14.00 -7.83
N ILE A 86 5.91 14.22 -7.37
CA ILE A 86 4.69 14.01 -8.18
C ILE A 86 4.72 14.88 -9.45
N GLN A 87 5.09 16.16 -9.32
CA GLN A 87 5.14 17.09 -10.45
C GLN A 87 6.09 16.60 -11.54
N ARG A 88 7.28 16.16 -11.14
CA ARG A 88 8.31 15.70 -12.09
C ARG A 88 7.93 14.41 -12.81
N ASP A 89 7.21 13.51 -12.17
CA ASP A 89 6.89 12.20 -12.74
C ASP A 89 5.53 12.17 -13.45
N SER A 90 4.58 13.00 -13.04
CA SER A 90 3.21 12.99 -13.59
C SER A 90 2.83 14.26 -14.34
N GLY A 91 3.63 15.32 -14.29
CA GLY A 91 3.32 16.63 -14.90
C GLY A 91 2.20 17.41 -14.19
N LYS A 92 1.75 16.99 -13.01
CA LYS A 92 0.73 17.70 -12.24
C LYS A 92 1.25 19.04 -11.72
N THR A 93 0.33 19.99 -11.49
CA THR A 93 0.67 21.20 -10.74
C THR A 93 0.82 20.87 -9.24
N ARG A 94 1.56 21.73 -8.53
CA ARG A 94 1.75 21.58 -7.08
C ARG A 94 0.41 21.60 -6.32
N GLU A 95 -0.51 22.45 -6.72
CA GLU A 95 -1.85 22.58 -6.11
C GLU A 95 -2.66 21.30 -6.30
N ASN A 96 -2.62 20.72 -7.50
CA ASN A 96 -3.28 19.43 -7.76
C ASN A 96 -2.66 18.30 -6.94
N ALA A 97 -1.35 18.24 -6.81
CA ALA A 97 -0.68 17.25 -5.97
C ALA A 97 -1.05 17.44 -4.48
N LEU A 98 -1.02 18.69 -3.99
CA LEU A 98 -1.33 19.01 -2.60
C LEU A 98 -2.80 18.68 -2.25
N MET A 99 -3.75 19.12 -3.06
CA MET A 99 -5.18 18.96 -2.80
C MET A 99 -5.67 17.55 -3.13
N GLY A 100 -5.23 17.02 -4.27
CA GLY A 100 -5.70 15.72 -4.76
C GLY A 100 -5.02 14.51 -4.14
N GLU A 101 -3.78 14.65 -3.65
CA GLU A 101 -3.02 13.52 -3.14
C GLU A 101 -2.66 13.65 -1.66
N ILE A 102 -2.05 14.76 -1.24
CA ILE A 102 -1.62 14.91 0.16
C ILE A 102 -2.83 15.04 1.09
N TRP A 103 -3.71 15.99 0.82
CA TRP A 103 -4.86 16.23 1.68
C TRP A 103 -5.80 15.03 1.76
N THR A 104 -6.15 14.45 0.63
CA THR A 104 -7.05 13.28 0.59
C THR A 104 -6.46 12.07 1.29
N THR A 105 -5.14 11.85 1.19
CA THR A 105 -4.43 10.80 1.91
C THR A 105 -4.44 11.06 3.42
N CYS A 106 -4.20 12.30 3.85
CA CYS A 106 -4.27 12.68 5.27
C CYS A 106 -5.68 12.48 5.85
N GLU A 107 -6.74 12.83 5.10
CA GLU A 107 -8.12 12.58 5.53
C GLU A 107 -8.41 11.08 5.71
N LYS A 108 -7.87 10.24 4.83
CA LYS A 108 -8.01 8.79 4.96
C LYS A 108 -7.25 8.25 6.17
N PHE A 109 -6.04 8.74 6.45
CA PHE A 109 -5.32 8.41 7.69
C PHE A 109 -6.13 8.79 8.92
N ARG A 110 -6.61 10.04 9.00
CA ARG A 110 -7.42 10.53 10.13
C ARG A 110 -8.65 9.67 10.37
N TRP A 111 -9.37 9.38 9.28
CA TRP A 111 -10.57 8.55 9.38
C TRP A 111 -10.25 7.16 9.90
N MET A 112 -9.21 6.52 9.37
CA MET A 112 -8.82 5.16 9.75
C MET A 112 -8.29 5.10 11.18
N ILE A 113 -7.46 6.04 11.61
CA ILE A 113 -6.96 6.15 12.98
C ILE A 113 -8.13 6.28 13.96
N LYS A 114 -9.13 7.08 13.62
CA LYS A 114 -10.29 7.33 14.49
C LYS A 114 -11.28 6.18 14.51
N ASN A 115 -11.55 5.57 13.38
CA ASN A 115 -12.70 4.68 13.20
C ASN A 115 -12.33 3.22 12.91
N GLY A 116 -11.10 2.92 12.46
CA GLY A 116 -10.72 1.61 11.94
C GLY A 116 -10.96 0.48 12.95
N GLU A 117 -10.59 0.66 14.21
CA GLU A 117 -10.82 -0.32 15.26
C GLU A 117 -12.31 -0.61 15.44
N LYS A 118 -13.16 0.43 15.44
CA LYS A 118 -14.62 0.26 15.60
C LYS A 118 -15.22 -0.70 14.57
N HIS A 119 -14.73 -0.67 13.32
CA HIS A 119 -15.22 -1.50 12.23
C HIS A 119 -14.57 -2.89 12.16
N LEU A 120 -13.58 -3.16 13.03
CA LEU A 120 -12.86 -4.44 13.07
C LEU A 120 -13.08 -5.19 14.40
N ARG A 121 -13.81 -4.60 15.34
CA ARG A 121 -14.18 -5.27 16.59
C ARG A 121 -15.22 -6.34 16.33
N PRO A 122 -15.19 -7.43 17.11
CA PRO A 122 -16.25 -8.43 17.07
C PRO A 122 -17.62 -7.80 17.32
N GLU A 123 -18.59 -8.16 16.51
CA GLU A 123 -19.97 -7.70 16.61
C GLU A 123 -20.86 -8.83 17.16
N PRO A 124 -21.61 -8.59 18.27
CA PRO A 124 -22.57 -9.56 18.75
C PRO A 124 -23.72 -9.70 17.74
N VAL A 125 -24.10 -10.93 17.44
CA VAL A 125 -25.23 -11.22 16.56
C VAL A 125 -26.24 -12.12 17.30
N SER A 126 -27.48 -12.10 16.85
CA SER A 126 -28.53 -12.92 17.46
C SER A 126 -28.22 -14.42 17.32
N SER A 127 -28.34 -15.17 18.41
CA SER A 127 -28.27 -16.62 18.40
C SER A 127 -29.61 -17.30 18.07
N GLY A 128 -30.64 -16.52 17.74
CA GLY A 128 -31.99 -17.00 17.45
C GLY A 128 -32.62 -17.73 18.64
N LEU A 129 -33.10 -18.95 18.40
CA LEU A 129 -33.72 -19.79 19.44
C LEU A 129 -32.74 -20.39 20.41
N LEU A 130 -31.41 -20.30 20.14
CA LEU A 130 -30.37 -20.87 21.00
C LEU A 130 -29.95 -19.88 22.09
N VAL A 131 -30.88 -19.48 22.95
CA VAL A 131 -30.70 -18.45 23.99
C VAL A 131 -29.53 -18.69 24.97
N HIS A 132 -29.09 -19.95 25.09
CA HIS A 132 -27.93 -20.34 25.92
C HIS A 132 -26.58 -20.15 25.20
N LYS A 133 -26.57 -19.78 23.91
CA LYS A 133 -25.36 -19.53 23.11
C LYS A 133 -25.14 -18.04 22.89
N LYS A 134 -23.86 -17.65 22.79
CA LYS A 134 -23.45 -16.33 22.34
C LYS A 134 -22.87 -16.47 20.95
N ALA A 135 -23.44 -15.75 19.99
CA ALA A 135 -22.93 -15.69 18.61
C ALA A 135 -22.30 -14.31 18.37
N ARG A 136 -21.24 -14.27 17.58
CA ARG A 136 -20.57 -13.04 17.19
C ARG A 136 -19.93 -13.18 15.80
N LEU A 137 -19.86 -12.08 15.10
CA LEU A 137 -19.07 -11.93 13.88
C LEU A 137 -17.67 -11.48 14.26
N GLU A 138 -16.65 -12.14 13.77
CA GLU A 138 -15.24 -11.77 14.00
C GLU A 138 -14.55 -11.46 12.67
N TYR A 139 -13.67 -10.46 12.71
CA TYR A 139 -12.84 -10.08 11.56
C TYR A 139 -11.40 -10.55 11.80
N HIS A 140 -10.84 -11.28 10.83
CA HIS A 140 -9.47 -11.76 10.88
C HIS A 140 -8.65 -11.21 9.71
N PRO A 141 -7.34 -10.92 9.90
CA PRO A 141 -6.48 -10.54 8.79
C PRO A 141 -6.46 -11.61 7.70
N LEU A 142 -6.55 -11.19 6.44
CA LEU A 142 -6.40 -12.07 5.28
C LEU A 142 -4.98 -12.63 5.13
N GLY A 143 -4.00 -11.92 5.67
CA GLY A 143 -2.60 -12.28 5.61
C GLY A 143 -1.79 -11.31 4.76
N VAL A 144 -1.34 -11.71 3.60
CA VAL A 144 -0.70 -10.83 2.62
C VAL A 144 -1.72 -10.45 1.57
N VAL A 145 -1.94 -9.15 1.40
CA VAL A 145 -2.81 -8.60 0.36
C VAL A 145 -1.96 -7.98 -0.75
N ALA A 146 -2.47 -7.96 -1.97
CA ALA A 146 -1.84 -7.30 -3.10
C ALA A 146 -2.68 -6.11 -3.55
N ALA A 147 -2.00 -5.02 -3.95
CA ALA A 147 -2.64 -3.88 -4.58
C ALA A 147 -1.95 -3.54 -5.90
N ILE A 148 -2.70 -3.50 -6.99
CA ILE A 148 -2.26 -3.01 -8.29
C ILE A 148 -2.86 -1.63 -8.46
N THR A 149 -2.02 -0.60 -8.62
CA THR A 149 -2.46 0.80 -8.54
C THR A 149 -2.17 1.56 -9.83
N PRO A 150 -3.08 2.45 -10.24
CA PRO A 150 -2.93 3.25 -11.45
C PRO A 150 -1.97 4.44 -11.25
N TRP A 151 -1.66 5.13 -12.36
CA TRP A 151 -0.69 6.20 -12.44
C TRP A 151 -1.23 7.59 -12.09
N ASN A 152 -2.54 7.78 -12.13
CA ASN A 152 -3.15 9.11 -12.13
C ASN A 152 -3.08 9.88 -10.79
N TYR A 153 -2.78 9.19 -9.69
CA TYR A 153 -2.52 9.76 -8.36
C TYR A 153 -1.38 8.96 -7.70
N PRO A 154 -0.11 9.21 -8.09
CA PRO A 154 1.02 8.35 -7.74
C PRO A 154 1.16 8.08 -6.24
N TYR A 155 1.12 9.13 -5.42
CA TYR A 155 1.26 9.00 -3.97
C TYR A 155 -0.01 8.46 -3.31
N GLN A 156 -1.17 9.03 -3.65
CA GLN A 156 -2.45 8.64 -3.05
C GLN A 156 -2.78 7.18 -3.35
N ASN A 157 -2.66 6.74 -4.59
CA ASN A 157 -2.98 5.36 -4.99
C ASN A 157 -2.03 4.35 -4.34
N LEU A 158 -0.79 4.74 -4.09
CA LEU A 158 0.18 3.91 -3.41
C LEU A 158 -0.14 3.80 -1.91
N VAL A 159 -0.44 4.91 -1.23
CA VAL A 159 -0.65 4.94 0.22
C VAL A 159 -2.06 4.46 0.63
N ASN A 160 -3.06 4.75 -0.17
CA ASN A 160 -4.46 4.42 0.13
C ASN A 160 -4.72 2.93 0.47
N PRO A 161 -4.15 1.93 -0.21
CA PRO A 161 -4.32 0.53 0.16
C PRO A 161 -3.49 0.12 1.39
N ILE A 162 -2.38 0.82 1.68
CA ILE A 162 -1.54 0.55 2.86
C ILE A 162 -2.35 0.78 4.15
N ILE A 163 -3.09 1.88 4.20
CA ILE A 163 -3.82 2.32 5.40
C ILE A 163 -4.77 1.24 5.95
N PRO A 164 -5.75 0.74 5.18
CA PRO A 164 -6.64 -0.32 5.66
C PRO A 164 -5.94 -1.67 5.82
N ALA A 165 -4.93 -1.99 5.00
CA ALA A 165 -4.20 -3.24 5.13
C ALA A 165 -3.49 -3.32 6.49
N LEU A 166 -2.77 -2.28 6.89
CA LEU A 166 -2.07 -2.23 8.18
C LEU A 166 -3.06 -2.21 9.35
N MET A 167 -4.14 -1.41 9.27
CA MET A 167 -5.15 -1.36 10.33
C MET A 167 -5.82 -2.71 10.55
N ALA A 168 -6.04 -3.50 9.50
CA ALA A 168 -6.63 -4.84 9.60
C ALA A 168 -5.61 -5.94 9.99
N GLY A 169 -4.33 -5.59 10.19
CA GLY A 169 -3.29 -6.57 10.57
C GLY A 169 -2.75 -7.39 9.42
N ASN A 170 -2.91 -6.92 8.19
CA ASN A 170 -2.33 -7.52 6.98
C ASN A 170 -0.94 -6.95 6.69
N ALA A 171 -0.12 -7.71 5.96
CA ALA A 171 0.96 -7.16 5.16
C ALA A 171 0.45 -6.89 3.75
N ILE A 172 1.14 -6.01 3.03
CA ILE A 172 0.74 -5.63 1.68
C ILE A 172 1.93 -5.64 0.73
N VAL A 173 1.70 -6.14 -0.48
CA VAL A 173 2.61 -6.01 -1.63
C VAL A 173 1.91 -5.11 -2.64
N ILE A 174 2.61 -4.09 -3.12
CA ILE A 174 2.03 -3.10 -4.04
C ILE A 174 2.79 -3.16 -5.37
N LYS A 175 2.03 -3.24 -6.46
CA LYS A 175 2.52 -3.05 -7.82
C LYS A 175 2.00 -1.69 -8.32
N PRO A 176 2.81 -0.62 -8.27
CA PRO A 176 2.45 0.66 -8.88
C PRO A 176 2.45 0.57 -10.40
N SER A 177 1.90 1.59 -11.06
CA SER A 177 1.96 1.67 -12.52
C SER A 177 3.38 1.97 -13.00
N GLU A 178 3.76 1.37 -14.10
CA GLU A 178 5.00 1.63 -14.84
C GLU A 178 5.13 3.10 -15.29
N TRP A 179 4.02 3.79 -15.50
CA TRP A 179 4.01 5.20 -15.90
C TRP A 179 4.47 6.17 -14.81
N VAL A 180 4.56 5.73 -13.58
CA VAL A 180 5.03 6.51 -12.42
C VAL A 180 6.00 5.68 -11.56
N ALA A 181 6.83 4.88 -12.23
CA ALA A 181 7.79 4.00 -11.57
C ALA A 181 8.81 4.79 -10.75
N TRP A 182 9.31 5.92 -11.28
CA TRP A 182 10.33 6.74 -10.63
C TRP A 182 9.87 7.35 -9.30
N SER A 183 8.68 7.92 -9.25
CA SER A 183 8.12 8.45 -8.00
C SER A 183 7.72 7.36 -7.04
N SER A 184 7.17 6.25 -7.55
CA SER A 184 6.72 5.13 -6.73
C SER A 184 7.86 4.45 -5.97
N GLU A 185 9.01 4.24 -6.61
CA GLU A 185 10.20 3.69 -5.96
C GLU A 185 10.64 4.58 -4.79
N ARG A 186 10.75 5.90 -5.02
CA ARG A 186 11.11 6.89 -3.99
C ARG A 186 10.13 6.91 -2.83
N PHE A 187 8.83 6.86 -3.12
CA PHE A 187 7.80 6.85 -2.07
C PHE A 187 7.85 5.57 -1.24
N ILE A 188 8.04 4.42 -1.89
CA ILE A 188 8.13 3.13 -1.18
C ILE A 188 9.35 3.11 -0.26
N ASP A 189 10.51 3.54 -0.74
CA ASP A 189 11.74 3.54 0.06
C ASP A 189 11.64 4.51 1.25
N ALA A 190 11.08 5.68 1.04
CA ALA A 190 10.83 6.64 2.10
C ALA A 190 9.85 6.10 3.16
N LEU A 191 8.73 5.50 2.73
CA LEU A 191 7.74 4.93 3.65
C LEU A 191 8.29 3.73 4.44
N ARG A 192 9.16 2.91 3.84
CA ARG A 192 9.87 1.83 4.56
C ARG A 192 10.75 2.39 5.67
N GLY A 193 11.45 3.49 5.43
CA GLY A 193 12.30 4.15 6.43
C GLY A 193 11.52 4.74 7.61
N VAL A 194 10.24 5.02 7.46
CA VAL A 194 9.38 5.55 8.54
C VAL A 194 8.95 4.47 9.52
N VAL A 195 8.78 3.22 9.06
CA VAL A 195 8.18 2.12 9.84
C VAL A 195 9.18 1.00 10.18
N SER A 196 10.48 1.22 9.95
CA SER A 196 11.57 0.26 10.21
C SER A 196 12.00 0.26 11.68
#